data_a4ab7400d2de3e1ae940a1419982e403
#
_entry.id   a4ab7400d2de3e1ae940a1419982e403
#
_cell.length_a   1.000
_cell.length_b   1.000
_cell.length_c   1.000
_cell.angle_alpha   90.00
_cell.angle_beta   90.00
_cell.angle_gamma   90.00
#
_symmetry.space_group_name_H-M   'P 1'
#
loop_
_entity.id
_entity.type
_entity.pdbx_description
1 polymer ?
#
loop_
_entity_poly.entity_id
_entity_poly.type
_entity_poly.pdbx_seq_one_letter_code
_entity_poly.pdbx_strand_id
1 'polypeptide(L)'
;MTLFYVLPDGDIAPRCGQQELMTDQAWQDIAGPPTSPLLLIADHASNRVPNDVDLGIAPTLLKEHIAIDIGVSELGRALCARLNFPGILGNVSRLVVDLNREEDAPHIIPIASDGHAIPGNAIDHDARLARIDRYWRPYHARIEAQMALKRPRLLISLHSFTPQLATKPEDERPWEIGILYNQDDRAARIAIPLLEAAGVRVGDQEPYSGKLLNATMNRHGEDTGTAYLGIEMRQDLIGTPEGVAKWCDVLAPVIAAINL
;
A
#
# COMPACT_ATOMS: atom_id res chain seq x y z
N MET A 1 34.44 -0.24 -24.24
CA MET A 1 35.53 -0.29 -23.24
C MET A 1 34.98 0.34 -21.95
N THR A 2 34.64 -0.48 -21.01
CA THR A 2 33.89 -0.08 -19.79
C THR A 2 34.92 0.11 -18.68
N LEU A 3 35.16 1.35 -18.25
CA LEU A 3 36.04 1.66 -17.12
C LEU A 3 35.32 1.35 -15.81
N PHE A 4 35.87 0.43 -15.03
CA PHE A 4 35.51 0.21 -13.63
C PHE A 4 36.43 1.06 -12.74
N TYR A 5 35.85 1.84 -11.84
CA TYR A 5 36.57 2.44 -10.72
C TYR A 5 36.43 1.52 -9.52
N VAL A 6 37.52 1.04 -8.95
CA VAL A 6 37.56 0.24 -7.73
C VAL A 6 37.97 1.17 -6.59
N LEU A 7 37.17 1.21 -5.51
CA LEU A 7 37.54 1.90 -4.28
C LEU A 7 38.59 1.07 -3.50
N PRO A 8 39.40 1.70 -2.62
CA PRO A 8 40.49 1.05 -1.91
C PRO A 8 40.12 -0.17 -1.08
N ASP A 9 38.84 -0.33 -0.72
CA ASP A 9 38.32 -1.41 0.16
C ASP A 9 37.61 -2.54 -0.59
N GLY A 10 37.70 -2.59 -1.94
CA GLY A 10 37.18 -3.70 -2.73
C GLY A 10 35.66 -3.70 -3.00
N ASP A 11 34.92 -2.72 -2.50
CA ASP A 11 33.48 -2.59 -2.74
C ASP A 11 33.21 -1.88 -4.06
N ILE A 12 32.31 -2.46 -4.88
CA ILE A 12 31.85 -1.87 -6.13
C ILE A 12 30.70 -0.92 -5.80
N ALA A 13 30.96 0.39 -5.78
CA ALA A 13 29.92 1.38 -5.66
C ALA A 13 28.98 1.32 -6.89
N PRO A 14 27.66 1.32 -6.75
CA PRO A 14 26.74 1.41 -7.88
C PRO A 14 26.94 2.75 -8.61
N ARG A 15 26.90 2.71 -9.93
CA ARG A 15 27.04 3.93 -10.76
C ARG A 15 25.89 4.89 -10.43
N CYS A 16 26.16 6.19 -10.48
CA CYS A 16 25.18 7.27 -10.25
C CYS A 16 23.84 7.05 -10.98
N GLY A 17 23.85 6.62 -12.25
CA GLY A 17 22.64 6.29 -13.01
C GLY A 17 21.88 5.04 -12.55
N GLN A 18 22.53 4.09 -11.87
CA GLN A 18 21.83 2.92 -11.28
C GLN A 18 21.18 3.29 -9.94
N GLN A 19 21.76 4.22 -9.21
CA GLN A 19 21.20 4.72 -7.96
C GLN A 19 19.98 5.61 -8.22
N GLU A 20 19.98 6.43 -9.27
CA GLU A 20 18.80 7.19 -9.71
C GLU A 20 17.69 6.28 -10.24
N LEU A 21 18.00 5.23 -11.00
CA LEU A 21 17.02 4.22 -11.47
C LEU A 21 16.38 3.45 -10.31
N MET A 22 17.12 3.13 -9.24
CA MET A 22 16.57 2.48 -8.06
C MET A 22 15.71 3.41 -7.21
N THR A 23 15.97 4.72 -7.23
CA THR A 23 15.19 5.71 -6.47
C THR A 23 13.85 6.07 -7.13
N ASP A 24 13.71 5.86 -8.44
CA ASP A 24 12.49 6.21 -9.19
C ASP A 24 11.55 5.02 -9.45
N GLN A 25 11.86 3.85 -8.94
CA GLN A 25 11.03 2.66 -9.06
C GLN A 25 9.67 2.87 -8.39
N ALA A 26 8.59 2.44 -9.07
CA ALA A 26 7.22 2.60 -8.59
C ALA A 26 6.89 1.75 -7.35
N TRP A 27 7.72 0.77 -7.01
CA TRP A 27 7.52 -0.16 -5.89
C TRP A 27 8.81 -0.42 -5.12
N GLN A 28 8.65 -0.99 -3.93
CA GLN A 28 9.70 -1.64 -3.15
C GLN A 28 9.30 -3.07 -2.85
N ASP A 29 10.20 -4.02 -3.07
CA ASP A 29 9.99 -5.40 -2.70
C ASP A 29 10.36 -5.62 -1.22
N ILE A 30 9.54 -6.41 -0.52
CA ILE A 30 9.91 -7.03 0.75
C ILE A 30 10.34 -8.46 0.42
N ALA A 31 11.56 -8.83 0.81
CA ALA A 31 12.10 -10.15 0.55
C ALA A 31 11.28 -11.25 1.25
N GLY A 32 11.12 -12.37 0.56
CA GLY A 32 10.47 -13.57 1.06
C GLY A 32 10.55 -14.70 0.02
N PRO A 33 10.13 -15.92 0.36
CA PRO A 33 10.10 -17.01 -0.60
C PRO A 33 9.22 -16.65 -1.81
N PRO A 34 9.74 -16.70 -3.05
CA PRO A 34 9.00 -16.22 -4.23
C PRO A 34 7.75 -17.07 -4.54
N THR A 35 7.70 -18.29 -4.02
CA THR A 35 6.57 -19.20 -4.16
C THR A 35 5.73 -19.31 -2.89
N SER A 36 5.79 -18.32 -2.01
CA SER A 36 4.97 -18.25 -0.80
C SER A 36 3.47 -18.33 -1.14
N PRO A 37 2.66 -18.98 -0.29
CA PRO A 37 1.21 -18.94 -0.43
C PRO A 37 0.59 -17.60 -0.03
N LEU A 38 1.36 -16.67 0.53
CA LEU A 38 0.94 -15.33 0.94
C LEU A 38 1.71 -14.28 0.14
N LEU A 39 1.04 -13.17 -0.18
CA LEU A 39 1.65 -11.98 -0.78
C LEU A 39 1.02 -10.73 -0.15
N LEU A 40 1.83 -9.84 0.42
CA LEU A 40 1.39 -8.54 0.89
C LEU A 40 1.47 -7.50 -0.21
N ILE A 41 0.45 -6.67 -0.31
CA ILE A 41 0.35 -5.52 -1.21
C ILE A 41 -0.03 -4.31 -0.37
N ALA A 42 0.72 -3.21 -0.49
CA ALA A 42 0.42 -1.96 0.20
C ALA A 42 0.64 -0.77 -0.73
N ASP A 43 -0.44 -0.30 -1.33
CA ASP A 43 -0.43 0.68 -2.42
C ASP A 43 0.12 2.04 -1.98
N HIS A 44 -0.16 2.45 -0.74
CA HIS A 44 0.12 3.79 -0.23
C HIS A 44 1.23 3.83 0.83
N ALA A 45 2.23 2.96 0.70
CA ALA A 45 3.30 2.77 1.70
C ALA A 45 4.41 3.83 1.64
N SER A 46 4.30 4.85 0.79
CA SER A 46 5.33 5.89 0.60
C SER A 46 4.72 7.27 0.36
N ASN A 47 5.38 8.28 0.92
CA ASN A 47 5.09 9.69 0.64
C ASN A 47 6.08 10.31 -0.38
N ARG A 48 6.83 9.48 -1.08
CA ARG A 48 7.84 9.96 -2.05
C ARG A 48 7.18 10.74 -3.18
N VAL A 49 7.68 11.94 -3.43
CA VAL A 49 7.38 12.75 -4.60
C VAL A 49 8.65 12.80 -5.44
N PRO A 50 8.62 12.41 -6.74
CA PRO A 50 9.77 12.51 -7.63
C PRO A 50 10.26 13.94 -7.76
N ASN A 51 11.57 14.13 -7.98
CA ASN A 51 12.18 15.47 -8.02
C ASN A 51 11.65 16.37 -9.15
N ASP A 52 11.13 15.77 -10.20
CA ASP A 52 10.54 16.44 -11.36
C ASP A 52 9.03 16.66 -11.25
N VAL A 53 8.42 16.30 -10.12
CA VAL A 53 6.99 16.53 -9.82
C VAL A 53 6.87 17.55 -8.71
N ASP A 54 6.27 18.70 -9.03
CA ASP A 54 5.87 19.69 -8.03
C ASP A 54 4.35 19.56 -7.77
N LEU A 55 3.98 19.22 -6.55
CA LEU A 55 2.58 19.14 -6.11
C LEU A 55 2.01 20.50 -5.71
N GLY A 56 2.85 21.53 -5.53
CA GLY A 56 2.43 22.86 -5.11
C GLY A 56 1.89 22.91 -3.67
N ILE A 57 2.32 22.00 -2.79
CA ILE A 57 1.86 21.88 -1.40
C ILE A 57 3.01 22.05 -0.41
N ALA A 58 2.68 22.38 0.84
CA ALA A 58 3.67 22.42 1.91
C ALA A 58 4.26 21.01 2.17
N PRO A 59 5.59 20.86 2.36
CA PRO A 59 6.23 19.57 2.60
C PRO A 59 5.70 18.83 3.85
N THR A 60 5.12 19.54 4.81
CA THR A 60 4.50 18.96 6.00
C THR A 60 3.32 18.07 5.66
N LEU A 61 2.55 18.42 4.63
CA LEU A 61 1.40 17.62 4.15
C LEU A 61 1.80 16.25 3.60
N LEU A 62 3.06 16.06 3.19
CA LEU A 62 3.56 14.75 2.76
C LEU A 62 3.67 13.74 3.91
N LYS A 63 3.57 14.19 5.17
CA LYS A 63 3.56 13.33 6.35
C LYS A 63 2.16 13.00 6.85
N GLU A 64 1.14 13.56 6.20
CA GLU A 64 -0.25 13.38 6.57
C GLU A 64 -0.90 12.23 5.78
N HIS A 65 -2.02 11.72 6.29
CA HIS A 65 -2.80 10.63 5.69
C HIS A 65 -3.25 10.90 4.25
N ILE A 66 -3.27 12.14 3.81
CA ILE A 66 -3.59 12.50 2.43
C ILE A 66 -2.52 12.05 1.44
N ALA A 67 -1.28 11.88 1.91
CA ALA A 67 -0.12 11.57 1.06
C ALA A 67 0.41 10.14 1.24
N ILE A 68 0.20 9.54 2.40
CA ILE A 68 0.73 8.22 2.79
C ILE A 68 -0.19 7.55 3.81
N ASP A 69 -0.32 6.26 3.75
CA ASP A 69 -0.95 5.45 4.79
C ASP A 69 0.08 5.22 5.92
N ILE A 70 -0.06 6.00 7.01
CA ILE A 70 0.92 6.07 8.10
C ILE A 70 1.06 4.71 8.79
N GLY A 71 2.31 4.23 8.98
CA GLY A 71 2.65 2.98 9.67
C GLY A 71 2.51 1.71 8.83
N VAL A 72 1.96 1.81 7.61
CA VAL A 72 1.70 0.66 6.73
C VAL A 72 2.98 -0.01 6.25
N SER A 73 4.00 0.78 5.86
CA SER A 73 5.30 0.23 5.44
C SER A 73 5.95 -0.60 6.55
N GLU A 74 5.98 -0.08 7.77
CA GLU A 74 6.58 -0.71 8.93
C GLU A 74 5.83 -1.98 9.35
N LEU A 75 4.49 -1.91 9.43
CA LEU A 75 3.65 -3.05 9.77
C LEU A 75 3.73 -4.15 8.69
N GLY A 76 3.71 -3.76 7.42
CA GLY A 76 3.85 -4.69 6.29
C GLY A 76 5.18 -5.45 6.34
N ARG A 77 6.29 -4.74 6.60
CA ARG A 77 7.62 -5.38 6.77
C ARG A 77 7.66 -6.30 7.97
N ALA A 78 7.06 -5.90 9.10
CA ALA A 78 7.00 -6.73 10.31
C ALA A 78 6.21 -8.03 10.07
N LEU A 79 5.05 -7.96 9.42
CA LEU A 79 4.23 -9.12 9.07
C LEU A 79 4.94 -10.06 8.09
N CYS A 80 5.55 -9.52 7.04
CA CYS A 80 6.32 -10.30 6.07
C CYS A 80 7.49 -11.03 6.74
N ALA A 81 8.23 -10.36 7.62
CA ALA A 81 9.32 -10.97 8.39
C ALA A 81 8.82 -12.05 9.36
N ARG A 82 7.72 -11.78 10.08
CA ARG A 82 7.15 -12.68 11.09
C ARG A 82 6.64 -14.00 10.49
N LEU A 83 5.97 -13.93 9.32
CA LEU A 83 5.35 -15.07 8.67
C LEU A 83 6.17 -15.59 7.47
N ASN A 84 7.33 -14.99 7.19
CA ASN A 84 8.26 -15.35 6.12
C ASN A 84 7.58 -15.42 4.74
N PHE A 85 7.04 -14.28 4.27
CA PHE A 85 6.44 -14.17 2.95
C PHE A 85 6.79 -12.82 2.29
N PRO A 86 6.73 -12.72 0.94
CA PRO A 86 7.11 -11.51 0.23
C PRO A 86 6.02 -10.44 0.29
N GLY A 87 6.43 -9.19 0.04
CA GLY A 87 5.50 -8.06 -0.11
C GLY A 87 5.92 -7.11 -1.21
N ILE A 88 4.98 -6.34 -1.70
CA ILE A 88 5.17 -5.26 -2.68
C ILE A 88 4.55 -3.99 -2.10
N LEU A 89 5.37 -2.98 -1.88
CA LEU A 89 4.97 -1.68 -1.36
C LEU A 89 4.99 -0.65 -2.49
N GLY A 90 3.95 0.16 -2.63
CA GLY A 90 3.97 1.34 -3.47
C GLY A 90 5.07 2.31 -3.03
N ASN A 91 5.88 2.81 -3.97
CA ASN A 91 7.03 3.68 -3.70
C ASN A 91 6.84 5.10 -4.22
N VAL A 92 5.62 5.55 -4.32
CA VAL A 92 5.25 6.91 -4.71
C VAL A 92 4.04 7.34 -3.88
N SER A 93 3.99 8.63 -3.53
CA SER A 93 2.83 9.20 -2.84
C SER A 93 1.55 9.04 -3.67
N ARG A 94 0.44 8.69 -3.02
CA ARG A 94 -0.88 8.67 -3.65
C ARG A 94 -1.31 10.02 -4.23
N LEU A 95 -0.64 11.12 -3.81
CA LEU A 95 -0.85 12.45 -4.39
C LEU A 95 -0.22 12.58 -5.78
N VAL A 96 0.83 11.82 -6.09
CA VAL A 96 1.46 11.80 -7.43
C VAL A 96 0.59 11.00 -8.40
N VAL A 97 0.22 9.78 -7.99
CA VAL A 97 -0.74 8.90 -8.65
C VAL A 97 -1.24 7.88 -7.61
N ASP A 98 -2.55 7.74 -7.47
CA ASP A 98 -3.15 6.79 -6.53
C ASP A 98 -3.13 5.39 -7.13
N LEU A 99 -2.24 4.53 -6.60
CA LEU A 99 -2.03 3.17 -7.09
C LEU A 99 -3.25 2.27 -6.83
N ASN A 100 -4.14 2.62 -5.89
CA ASN A 100 -5.38 1.91 -5.59
C ASN A 100 -6.61 2.58 -6.22
N ARG A 101 -6.45 3.08 -7.45
CA ARG A 101 -7.56 3.57 -8.29
C ARG A 101 -7.53 2.88 -9.64
N GLU A 102 -8.68 2.80 -10.30
CA GLU A 102 -8.73 2.35 -11.69
C GLU A 102 -7.94 3.31 -12.58
N GLU A 103 -7.31 2.80 -13.64
CA GLU A 103 -6.44 3.56 -14.53
C GLU A 103 -7.15 4.76 -15.17
N ASP A 104 -8.44 4.61 -15.49
CA ASP A 104 -9.28 5.63 -16.10
C ASP A 104 -10.01 6.53 -15.07
N ALA A 105 -9.89 6.23 -13.78
CA ALA A 105 -10.58 6.97 -12.74
C ALA A 105 -10.21 8.47 -12.76
N PRO A 106 -11.19 9.39 -12.71
CA PRO A 106 -10.93 10.83 -12.74
C PRO A 106 -9.98 11.28 -11.62
N HIS A 107 -10.02 10.62 -10.47
CA HIS A 107 -9.28 10.99 -9.27
C HIS A 107 -8.04 10.13 -9.01
N ILE A 108 -7.52 9.43 -10.03
CA ILE A 108 -6.23 8.69 -9.93
C ILE A 108 -5.07 9.65 -9.64
N ILE A 109 -5.16 10.91 -10.09
CA ILE A 109 -4.29 12.02 -9.72
C ILE A 109 -5.19 13.06 -9.05
N PRO A 110 -5.22 13.10 -7.70
CA PRO A 110 -6.18 13.94 -6.98
C PRO A 110 -5.79 15.41 -7.04
N ILE A 111 -6.72 16.28 -7.39
CA ILE A 111 -6.55 17.76 -7.36
C ILE A 111 -6.84 18.33 -5.97
N ALA A 112 -7.42 17.54 -5.07
CA ALA A 112 -7.66 17.87 -3.68
C ALA A 112 -7.79 16.59 -2.85
N SER A 113 -7.44 16.65 -1.55
CA SER A 113 -7.61 15.56 -0.59
C SER A 113 -7.84 16.13 0.81
N ASP A 114 -8.88 15.67 1.50
CA ASP A 114 -9.31 16.07 2.86
C ASP A 114 -9.18 17.59 3.13
N GLY A 115 -9.76 18.40 2.26
CA GLY A 115 -9.78 19.86 2.37
C GLY A 115 -8.52 20.59 1.86
N HIS A 116 -7.47 19.86 1.47
CA HIS A 116 -6.25 20.43 0.91
C HIS A 116 -6.29 20.38 -0.61
N ALA A 117 -6.10 21.55 -1.28
CA ALA A 117 -5.89 21.60 -2.72
C ALA A 117 -4.47 21.11 -3.07
N ILE A 118 -4.35 20.45 -4.22
CA ILE A 118 -3.07 19.98 -4.78
C ILE A 118 -2.85 20.68 -6.14
N PRO A 119 -2.39 21.93 -6.16
CA PRO A 119 -2.36 22.76 -7.37
C PRO A 119 -1.50 22.16 -8.49
N GLY A 120 -0.39 21.50 -8.15
CA GLY A 120 0.50 20.83 -9.10
C GLY A 120 -0.12 19.64 -9.83
N ASN A 121 -1.34 19.24 -9.45
CA ASN A 121 -2.10 18.19 -10.12
C ASN A 121 -3.12 18.73 -11.13
N ALA A 122 -3.21 20.05 -11.34
CA ALA A 122 -3.95 20.64 -12.45
C ALA A 122 -3.15 20.48 -13.76
N ILE A 123 -2.97 19.23 -14.19
CA ILE A 123 -2.15 18.81 -15.35
C ILE A 123 -3.04 18.42 -16.52
N ASP A 124 -2.47 18.47 -17.74
CA ASP A 124 -3.13 18.03 -18.95
C ASP A 124 -3.18 16.49 -19.08
N HIS A 125 -3.81 16.02 -20.14
CA HIS A 125 -3.98 14.60 -20.42
C HIS A 125 -2.64 13.87 -20.61
N ASP A 126 -1.69 14.48 -21.29
CA ASP A 126 -0.40 13.85 -21.61
C ASP A 126 0.47 13.71 -20.36
N ALA A 127 0.51 14.73 -19.52
CA ALA A 127 1.18 14.67 -18.22
C ALA A 127 0.52 13.65 -17.26
N ARG A 128 -0.82 13.52 -17.32
CA ARG A 128 -1.55 12.49 -16.59
C ARG A 128 -1.13 11.08 -17.06
N LEU A 129 -1.13 10.83 -18.37
CA LEU A 129 -0.71 9.55 -18.93
C LEU A 129 0.75 9.23 -18.57
N ALA A 130 1.65 10.22 -18.65
CA ALA A 130 3.05 10.03 -18.28
C ALA A 130 3.24 9.56 -16.83
N ARG A 131 2.45 10.06 -15.85
CA ARG A 131 2.49 9.57 -14.46
C ARG A 131 1.95 8.15 -14.32
N ILE A 132 0.87 7.82 -15.05
CA ILE A 132 0.31 6.46 -15.08
C ILE A 132 1.33 5.48 -15.66
N ASP A 133 1.95 5.80 -16.80
CA ASP A 133 2.98 4.99 -17.46
C ASP A 133 4.20 4.78 -16.57
N ARG A 134 4.60 5.80 -15.82
CA ARG A 134 5.82 5.77 -15.00
C ARG A 134 5.64 5.02 -13.68
N TYR A 135 4.45 5.05 -13.06
CA TYR A 135 4.25 4.53 -11.71
C TYR A 135 3.14 3.49 -11.60
N TRP A 136 1.95 3.78 -12.13
CA TRP A 136 0.78 2.92 -11.94
C TRP A 136 0.94 1.59 -12.68
N ARG A 137 1.18 1.65 -14.00
CA ARG A 137 1.34 0.45 -14.83
C ARG A 137 2.48 -0.45 -14.38
N PRO A 138 3.71 0.07 -14.11
CA PRO A 138 4.81 -0.77 -13.64
C PRO A 138 4.55 -1.38 -12.26
N TYR A 139 3.86 -0.68 -11.36
CA TYR A 139 3.46 -1.22 -10.06
C TYR A 139 2.55 -2.43 -10.21
N HIS A 140 1.46 -2.30 -10.97
CA HIS A 140 0.54 -3.42 -11.21
C HIS A 140 1.19 -4.56 -11.99
N ALA A 141 2.04 -4.27 -12.97
CA ALA A 141 2.83 -5.27 -13.69
C ALA A 141 3.78 -6.05 -12.75
N ARG A 142 4.34 -5.39 -11.71
CA ARG A 142 5.18 -6.06 -10.70
C ARG A 142 4.36 -7.04 -9.86
N ILE A 143 3.14 -6.68 -9.48
CA ILE A 143 2.23 -7.59 -8.76
C ILE A 143 1.89 -8.80 -9.65
N GLU A 144 1.49 -8.57 -10.89
CA GLU A 144 1.19 -9.61 -11.87
C GLU A 144 2.38 -10.57 -12.06
N ALA A 145 3.59 -10.03 -12.22
CA ALA A 145 4.81 -10.83 -12.34
C ALA A 145 5.08 -11.70 -11.11
N GLN A 146 4.83 -11.17 -9.90
CA GLN A 146 4.98 -11.95 -8.66
C GLN A 146 3.96 -13.07 -8.57
N MET A 147 2.70 -12.78 -8.90
CA MET A 147 1.62 -13.78 -8.90
C MET A 147 1.81 -14.87 -9.96
N ALA A 148 2.45 -14.53 -11.08
CA ALA A 148 2.75 -15.50 -12.15
C ALA A 148 3.83 -16.53 -11.76
N LEU A 149 4.73 -16.23 -10.82
CA LEU A 149 5.71 -17.22 -10.30
C LEU A 149 5.01 -18.38 -9.60
N LYS A 150 4.05 -18.05 -8.74
CA LYS A 150 3.09 -18.97 -8.13
C LYS A 150 1.93 -18.14 -7.62
N ARG A 151 0.71 -18.47 -8.04
CA ARG A 151 -0.48 -17.80 -7.51
C ARG A 151 -0.54 -17.98 -5.98
N PRO A 152 -0.56 -16.90 -5.20
CA PRO A 152 -0.75 -17.01 -3.75
C PRO A 152 -2.17 -17.51 -3.46
N ARG A 153 -2.35 -18.22 -2.35
CA ARG A 153 -3.67 -18.58 -1.86
C ARG A 153 -4.39 -17.40 -1.21
N LEU A 154 -3.63 -16.41 -0.72
CA LEU A 154 -4.15 -15.21 -0.06
C LEU A 154 -3.29 -13.99 -0.40
N LEU A 155 -3.93 -12.94 -0.92
CA LEU A 155 -3.38 -11.59 -0.96
C LEU A 155 -3.74 -10.87 0.34
N ILE A 156 -2.82 -10.08 0.87
CA ILE A 156 -3.03 -9.23 2.02
C ILE A 156 -2.88 -7.79 1.54
N SER A 157 -4.01 -7.07 1.41
CA SER A 157 -4.03 -5.65 1.09
C SER A 157 -3.97 -4.86 2.38
N LEU A 158 -2.89 -4.09 2.57
CA LEU A 158 -2.66 -3.38 3.82
C LEU A 158 -2.70 -1.87 3.61
N HIS A 159 -3.63 -1.22 4.30
CA HIS A 159 -3.85 0.22 4.31
C HIS A 159 -3.97 0.77 5.73
N SER A 160 -4.04 2.08 5.86
CA SER A 160 -4.42 2.73 7.11
C SER A 160 -5.32 3.95 6.89
N PHE A 161 -6.15 4.22 7.89
CA PHE A 161 -7.08 5.34 7.88
C PHE A 161 -6.85 6.29 9.07
N THR A 162 -7.18 7.56 8.87
CA THR A 162 -7.18 8.56 9.94
C THR A 162 -8.37 8.35 10.88
N PRO A 163 -8.19 8.50 12.22
CA PRO A 163 -9.30 8.43 13.17
C PRO A 163 -10.35 9.52 12.96
N GLN A 164 -9.99 10.61 12.27
CA GLN A 164 -10.88 11.73 12.00
C GLN A 164 -10.48 12.43 10.70
N LEU A 165 -11.44 12.73 9.84
CA LEU A 165 -11.24 13.56 8.65
C LEU A 165 -11.38 15.05 9.02
N ALA A 166 -10.53 15.91 8.46
CA ALA A 166 -10.65 17.34 8.65
C ALA A 166 -11.93 17.92 8.01
N THR A 167 -12.35 17.31 6.88
CA THR A 167 -13.57 17.70 6.14
C THR A 167 -14.86 17.14 6.71
N LYS A 168 -14.78 16.15 7.62
CA LYS A 168 -15.92 15.48 8.24
C LYS A 168 -15.63 15.14 9.71
N PRO A 169 -15.45 16.15 10.56
CA PRO A 169 -15.08 15.93 11.96
C PRO A 169 -16.18 15.24 12.79
N GLU A 170 -17.43 15.23 12.29
CA GLU A 170 -18.57 14.53 12.90
C GLU A 170 -18.60 13.02 12.63
N ASP A 171 -17.88 12.54 11.60
CA ASP A 171 -17.83 11.12 11.27
C ASP A 171 -16.92 10.39 12.27
N GLU A 172 -17.53 9.80 13.29
CA GLU A 172 -16.82 8.97 14.26
C GLU A 172 -16.25 7.71 13.60
N ARG A 173 -14.98 7.41 13.88
CA ARG A 173 -14.26 6.22 13.38
C ARG A 173 -13.74 5.40 14.56
N PRO A 174 -14.62 4.72 15.29
CA PRO A 174 -14.28 4.06 16.55
C PRO A 174 -13.49 2.77 16.37
N TRP A 175 -13.48 2.20 15.16
CA TRP A 175 -12.83 0.94 14.84
C TRP A 175 -11.30 1.05 14.95
N GLU A 176 -10.67 -0.01 15.46
CA GLU A 176 -9.21 -0.12 15.50
C GLU A 176 -8.67 -0.64 14.16
N ILE A 177 -9.49 -1.46 13.49
CA ILE A 177 -9.23 -2.07 12.20
C ILE A 177 -10.52 -2.17 11.39
N GLY A 178 -10.45 -1.88 10.10
CA GLY A 178 -11.48 -2.21 9.12
C GLY A 178 -11.09 -3.43 8.30
N ILE A 179 -12.07 -4.25 7.96
CA ILE A 179 -11.91 -5.38 7.04
C ILE A 179 -12.80 -5.13 5.81
N LEU A 180 -12.13 -4.98 4.66
CA LEU A 180 -12.75 -4.61 3.41
C LEU A 180 -12.77 -5.78 2.43
N TYR A 181 -13.86 -5.90 1.68
CA TYR A 181 -14.03 -6.88 0.60
C TYR A 181 -15.07 -6.38 -0.40
N ASN A 182 -15.03 -6.89 -1.63
CA ASN A 182 -16.04 -6.60 -2.66
C ASN A 182 -16.98 -7.81 -2.83
N GLN A 183 -16.71 -8.72 -3.76
CA GLN A 183 -17.50 -9.94 -3.96
C GLN A 183 -16.93 -11.11 -3.14
N ASP A 184 -15.61 -11.19 -3.02
CA ASP A 184 -14.94 -12.26 -2.27
C ASP A 184 -14.77 -11.89 -0.80
N ASP A 185 -15.65 -12.39 0.04
CA ASP A 185 -15.64 -12.17 1.49
C ASP A 185 -15.02 -13.36 2.28
N ARG A 186 -14.52 -14.40 1.59
CA ARG A 186 -14.05 -15.65 2.22
C ARG A 186 -13.03 -15.40 3.34
N ALA A 187 -12.02 -14.57 3.08
CA ALA A 187 -11.01 -14.25 4.09
C ALA A 187 -11.57 -13.38 5.23
N ALA A 188 -12.43 -12.42 4.90
CA ALA A 188 -13.08 -11.54 5.88
C ALA A 188 -13.91 -12.33 6.88
N ARG A 189 -14.69 -13.33 6.42
CA ARG A 189 -15.53 -14.19 7.29
C ARG A 189 -14.72 -15.06 8.24
N ILE A 190 -13.42 -15.28 7.97
CA ILE A 190 -12.49 -15.94 8.90
C ILE A 190 -11.83 -14.91 9.82
N ALA A 191 -11.36 -13.79 9.27
CA ALA A 191 -10.58 -12.81 10.01
C ALA A 191 -11.39 -12.04 11.06
N ILE A 192 -12.60 -11.58 10.73
CA ILE A 192 -13.44 -10.76 11.62
C ILE A 192 -13.69 -11.45 12.96
N PRO A 193 -14.24 -12.68 13.01
CA PRO A 193 -14.47 -13.35 14.29
C PRO A 193 -13.20 -13.59 15.11
N LEU A 194 -12.06 -13.83 14.47
CA LEU A 194 -10.79 -14.04 15.16
C LEU A 194 -10.26 -12.74 15.78
N LEU A 195 -10.42 -11.62 15.10
CA LEU A 195 -10.06 -10.30 15.61
C LEU A 195 -10.96 -9.88 16.77
N GLU A 196 -12.28 -10.08 16.64
CA GLU A 196 -13.24 -9.81 17.71
C GLU A 196 -12.97 -10.67 18.95
N ALA A 197 -12.65 -11.95 18.77
CA ALA A 197 -12.26 -12.85 19.86
C ALA A 197 -10.95 -12.42 20.55
N ALA A 198 -10.06 -11.71 19.84
CA ALA A 198 -8.87 -11.08 20.39
C ALA A 198 -9.16 -9.74 21.09
N GLY A 199 -10.44 -9.32 21.18
CA GLY A 199 -10.85 -8.07 21.82
C GLY A 199 -10.68 -6.82 20.98
N VAL A 200 -10.49 -6.97 19.67
CA VAL A 200 -10.31 -5.87 18.73
C VAL A 200 -11.66 -5.32 18.27
N ARG A 201 -11.81 -4.02 18.22
CA ARG A 201 -12.98 -3.36 17.63
C ARG A 201 -12.87 -3.32 16.12
N VAL A 202 -13.53 -4.25 15.45
CA VAL A 202 -13.48 -4.45 13.99
C VAL A 202 -14.62 -3.68 13.31
N GLY A 203 -14.30 -3.03 12.19
CA GLY A 203 -15.27 -2.49 11.23
C GLY A 203 -15.45 -3.47 10.07
N ASP A 204 -16.63 -4.07 9.93
CA ASP A 204 -16.98 -4.88 8.75
C ASP A 204 -17.42 -3.91 7.63
N GLN A 205 -16.57 -3.69 6.62
CA GLN A 205 -16.76 -2.68 5.57
C GLN A 205 -16.78 -1.23 6.12
N GLU A 206 -16.04 -0.95 7.20
CA GLU A 206 -15.93 0.35 7.84
C GLU A 206 -14.46 0.69 8.15
N PRO A 207 -14.03 1.95 8.09
CA PRO A 207 -14.78 3.16 7.69
C PRO A 207 -14.96 3.28 6.17
N TYR A 208 -14.44 2.35 5.39
CA TYR A 208 -14.55 2.32 3.93
C TYR A 208 -15.14 0.97 3.49
N SER A 209 -15.78 0.97 2.32
CA SER A 209 -16.31 -0.25 1.72
C SER A 209 -15.45 -0.70 0.54
N GLY A 210 -15.06 -1.96 0.55
CA GLY A 210 -14.37 -2.60 -0.57
C GLY A 210 -15.20 -2.68 -1.86
N LYS A 211 -16.52 -2.45 -1.78
CA LYS A 211 -17.38 -2.31 -2.95
C LYS A 211 -17.15 -1.00 -3.71
N LEU A 212 -16.57 0.01 -3.05
CA LEU A 212 -16.35 1.35 -3.60
C LEU A 212 -14.87 1.67 -3.81
N LEU A 213 -14.00 1.16 -2.94
CA LEU A 213 -12.58 1.52 -2.86
C LEU A 213 -11.73 0.25 -2.76
N ASN A 214 -11.46 -0.42 -3.90
CA ASN A 214 -10.77 -1.71 -3.88
C ASN A 214 -10.07 -2.03 -5.22
N ALA A 215 -9.62 -1.02 -5.96
CA ALA A 215 -9.16 -1.19 -7.34
C ALA A 215 -8.05 -2.25 -7.47
N THR A 216 -7.05 -2.21 -6.60
CA THR A 216 -5.95 -3.18 -6.59
C THR A 216 -6.46 -4.60 -6.34
N MET A 217 -7.35 -4.79 -5.37
CA MET A 217 -7.90 -6.13 -5.08
C MET A 217 -8.96 -6.56 -6.08
N ASN A 218 -9.71 -5.64 -6.70
CA ASN A 218 -10.57 -5.98 -7.84
C ASN A 218 -9.73 -6.61 -8.95
N ARG A 219 -8.64 -5.95 -9.35
CA ARG A 219 -7.75 -6.39 -10.43
C ARG A 219 -7.01 -7.69 -10.11
N HIS A 220 -6.37 -7.78 -8.92
CA HIS A 220 -5.47 -8.89 -8.60
C HIS A 220 -6.12 -9.99 -7.77
N GLY A 221 -7.19 -9.72 -7.06
CA GLY A 221 -7.98 -10.68 -6.29
C GLY A 221 -9.20 -11.15 -7.05
N GLU A 222 -10.22 -10.28 -7.21
CA GLU A 222 -11.52 -10.63 -7.79
C GLU A 222 -11.39 -11.15 -9.22
N ASP A 223 -10.75 -10.41 -10.13
CA ASP A 223 -10.62 -10.79 -11.54
C ASP A 223 -9.82 -12.07 -11.74
N THR A 224 -8.95 -12.42 -10.79
CA THR A 224 -8.15 -13.66 -10.85
C THR A 224 -8.73 -14.81 -10.04
N GLY A 225 -9.77 -14.57 -9.22
CA GLY A 225 -10.32 -15.54 -8.28
C GLY A 225 -9.37 -15.88 -7.11
N THR A 226 -8.37 -15.02 -6.86
CA THR A 226 -7.44 -15.18 -5.74
C THR A 226 -8.05 -14.55 -4.49
N ALA A 227 -8.18 -15.31 -3.40
CA ALA A 227 -8.70 -14.78 -2.15
C ALA A 227 -7.83 -13.64 -1.62
N TYR A 228 -8.45 -12.66 -0.96
CA TYR A 228 -7.73 -11.55 -0.36
C TYR A 228 -8.33 -11.13 0.98
N LEU A 229 -7.49 -10.54 1.83
CA LEU A 229 -7.87 -9.87 3.07
C LEU A 229 -7.52 -8.38 2.94
N GLY A 230 -8.54 -7.55 2.78
CA GLY A 230 -8.39 -6.08 2.81
C GLY A 230 -8.35 -5.60 4.25
N ILE A 231 -7.25 -4.98 4.65
CA ILE A 231 -7.00 -4.48 6.01
C ILE A 231 -6.86 -2.96 5.96
N GLU A 232 -7.64 -2.27 6.77
CA GLU A 232 -7.53 -0.84 7.07
C GLU A 232 -7.19 -0.67 8.54
N MET A 233 -5.96 -0.29 8.86
CA MET A 233 -5.53 -0.03 10.24
C MET A 233 -5.79 1.42 10.63
N ARG A 234 -6.30 1.68 11.85
CA ARG A 234 -6.35 3.05 12.32
C ARG A 234 -4.92 3.54 12.59
N GLN A 235 -4.49 4.58 11.88
CA GLN A 235 -3.09 5.01 11.77
C GLN A 235 -2.41 5.37 13.09
N ASP A 236 -3.17 5.92 14.06
CA ASP A 236 -2.66 6.26 15.38
C ASP A 236 -2.20 5.04 16.19
N LEU A 237 -2.69 3.85 15.85
CA LEU A 237 -2.35 2.58 16.49
C LEU A 237 -1.08 1.94 15.95
N ILE A 238 -0.64 2.34 14.75
CA ILE A 238 0.55 1.79 14.06
C ILE A 238 1.58 2.87 13.69
N GLY A 239 1.40 4.09 14.20
CA GLY A 239 2.31 5.21 13.96
C GLY A 239 3.60 5.18 14.78
N THR A 240 3.78 4.18 15.67
CA THR A 240 4.99 3.98 16.48
C THR A 240 5.52 2.55 16.39
N PRO A 241 6.82 2.32 16.66
CA PRO A 241 7.39 0.98 16.67
C PRO A 241 6.66 0.01 17.63
N GLU A 242 6.22 0.49 18.79
CA GLU A 242 5.49 -0.30 19.79
C GLU A 242 4.10 -0.69 19.26
N GLY A 243 3.41 0.24 18.60
CA GLY A 243 2.14 -0.01 17.94
C GLY A 243 2.27 -1.04 16.82
N VAL A 244 3.30 -0.89 15.98
CA VAL A 244 3.61 -1.86 14.91
C VAL A 244 3.85 -3.25 15.49
N ALA A 245 4.66 -3.38 16.54
CA ALA A 245 4.95 -4.67 17.19
C ALA A 245 3.67 -5.30 17.76
N LYS A 246 2.87 -4.53 18.50
CA LYS A 246 1.58 -4.98 19.05
C LYS A 246 0.65 -5.51 17.95
N TRP A 247 0.48 -4.74 16.86
CA TRP A 247 -0.44 -5.12 15.80
C TRP A 247 0.08 -6.24 14.90
N CYS A 248 1.40 -6.38 14.77
CA CYS A 248 2.00 -7.55 14.15
C CYS A 248 1.67 -8.82 14.96
N ASP A 249 1.74 -8.77 16.30
CA ASP A 249 1.39 -9.90 17.18
C ASP A 249 -0.09 -10.26 17.12
N VAL A 250 -0.99 -9.29 16.91
CA VAL A 250 -2.43 -9.52 16.72
C VAL A 250 -2.74 -10.10 15.34
N LEU A 251 -2.17 -9.52 14.27
CA LEU A 251 -2.52 -9.87 12.89
C LEU A 251 -1.86 -11.17 12.40
N ALA A 252 -0.63 -11.45 12.83
CA ALA A 252 0.09 -12.63 12.33
C ALA A 252 -0.66 -13.95 12.57
N PRO A 253 -1.20 -14.26 13.76
CA PRO A 253 -1.99 -15.47 13.98
C PRO A 253 -3.30 -15.48 13.17
N VAL A 254 -3.96 -14.34 12.98
CA VAL A 254 -5.19 -14.23 12.18
C VAL A 254 -4.88 -14.56 10.71
N ILE A 255 -3.84 -13.96 10.12
CA ILE A 255 -3.41 -14.23 8.75
C ILE A 255 -3.03 -15.71 8.57
N ALA A 256 -2.30 -16.28 9.54
CA ALA A 256 -1.89 -17.68 9.49
C ALA A 256 -3.08 -18.66 9.57
N ALA A 257 -4.16 -18.28 10.25
CA ALA A 257 -5.37 -19.09 10.38
C ALA A 257 -6.24 -19.11 9.11
N ILE A 258 -6.09 -18.13 8.21
CA ILE A 258 -6.81 -18.10 6.93
C ILE A 258 -6.18 -19.12 5.98
N ASN A 259 -6.86 -20.24 5.82
CA ASN A 259 -6.41 -21.35 4.95
C ASN A 259 -7.47 -21.62 3.87
N LEU A 260 -7.40 -20.84 2.78
CA LEU A 260 -8.32 -20.87 1.64
C LEU A 260 -7.70 -21.55 0.42
#